data_cd3378f096a3b880cb28f35961de6b57
#
_entry.id   cd3378f096a3b880cb28f35961de6b57
#
_cell.length_a   1.000
_cell.length_b   1.000
_cell.length_c   1.000
_cell.angle_alpha   90.00
_cell.angle_beta   90.00
_cell.angle_gamma   90.00
#
_symmetry.space_group_name_H-M   'P 1'
#
loop_
_entity.id
_entity.type
_entity.pdbx_description
1 polymer ?
#
loop_
_entity_poly.entity_id
_entity_poly.type
_entity_poly.pdbx_seq_one_letter_code
_entity_poly.pdbx_strand_id
1 'polypeptide(L)'
;MQLLITSAASPLAQALTETLQVEHTLRLTERAPSASLPNFALSPLGHDLSTNLLVRGVDAIIHVAEPLPTDNEFQQIDYLTRCTYNLCMAAAAEGVKRLIYLSSLDLMTAYDTKYKVDERWKSRPTTDAPVLAKHLGEFTCREFAREHKLNVVVLRVGKVVQAEEVAGQSVDPLWVDARDVAQAVNLALTADLPRWSILHIQADGPQARFAVDAAQRILNYAPQYKFAGGAQ
;
A
#
# COMPACT_ATOMS: atom_id res chain seq x y z
N MET A 1 0.68 17.20 -7.93
CA MET A 1 0.52 17.15 -6.47
C MET A 1 1.89 16.98 -5.82
N GLN A 2 2.03 17.42 -4.56
CA GLN A 2 3.19 17.06 -3.73
C GLN A 2 2.85 15.78 -2.97
N LEU A 3 3.53 14.68 -3.24
CA LEU A 3 3.29 13.39 -2.62
C LEU A 3 4.42 13.00 -1.69
N LEU A 4 4.09 12.35 -0.56
CA LEU A 4 5.06 11.66 0.29
C LEU A 4 4.95 10.15 0.07
N ILE A 5 6.07 9.48 -0.21
CA ILE A 5 6.15 8.03 -0.31
C ILE A 5 7.05 7.52 0.83
N THR A 6 6.53 6.60 1.65
CA THR A 6 7.28 5.96 2.74
C THR A 6 7.88 4.63 2.29
N SER A 7 8.78 4.07 3.09
CA SER A 7 9.53 2.83 2.76
C SER A 7 10.18 2.93 1.36
N ALA A 8 10.75 4.09 1.07
CA ALA A 8 11.16 4.48 -0.28
C ALA A 8 12.24 3.55 -0.89
N ALA A 9 12.96 2.80 -0.07
CA ALA A 9 13.95 1.82 -0.52
C ALA A 9 13.33 0.48 -0.96
N SER A 10 12.05 0.23 -0.65
CA SER A 10 11.40 -1.02 -1.04
C SER A 10 11.19 -1.10 -2.56
N PRO A 11 11.22 -2.31 -3.16
CA PRO A 11 11.01 -2.47 -4.60
C PRO A 11 9.70 -1.86 -5.10
N LEU A 12 8.62 -2.03 -4.34
CA LEU A 12 7.32 -1.44 -4.68
C LEU A 12 7.38 0.09 -4.67
N ALA A 13 7.98 0.71 -3.64
CA ALA A 13 8.09 2.16 -3.58
C ALA A 13 8.94 2.74 -4.71
N GLN A 14 9.97 2.03 -5.15
CA GLN A 14 10.78 2.43 -6.30
C GLN A 14 9.95 2.40 -7.60
N ALA A 15 9.20 1.34 -7.85
CA ALA A 15 8.31 1.25 -9.02
C ALA A 15 7.22 2.35 -9.00
N LEU A 16 6.66 2.64 -7.82
CA LEU A 16 5.73 3.77 -7.64
C LEU A 16 6.40 5.10 -7.95
N THR A 17 7.64 5.31 -7.48
CA THR A 17 8.42 6.52 -7.71
C THR A 17 8.65 6.75 -9.19
N GLU A 18 9.09 5.72 -9.92
CA GLU A 18 9.33 5.79 -11.38
C GLU A 18 8.07 6.22 -12.14
N THR A 19 6.92 5.69 -11.76
CA THR A 19 5.65 6.01 -12.41
C THR A 19 5.13 7.40 -12.03
N LEU A 20 5.10 7.71 -10.73
CA LEU A 20 4.41 8.89 -10.22
C LEU A 20 5.21 10.18 -10.38
N GLN A 21 6.55 10.13 -10.49
CA GLN A 21 7.38 11.32 -10.69
C GLN A 21 7.13 12.03 -12.02
N VAL A 22 6.47 11.37 -12.98
CA VAL A 22 6.13 11.95 -14.29
C VAL A 22 5.10 13.09 -14.15
N GLU A 23 4.15 12.94 -13.22
CA GLU A 23 3.03 13.87 -13.05
C GLU A 23 3.04 14.60 -11.70
N HIS A 24 3.84 14.12 -10.75
CA HIS A 24 3.83 14.60 -9.37
C HIS A 24 5.22 14.96 -8.87
N THR A 25 5.28 15.87 -7.90
CA THR A 25 6.50 16.12 -7.14
C THR A 25 6.54 15.17 -5.96
N LEU A 26 7.64 14.45 -5.82
CA LEU A 26 7.76 13.39 -4.81
C LEU A 26 8.70 13.81 -3.69
N ARG A 27 8.28 13.54 -2.46
CA ARG A 27 9.11 13.49 -1.26
C ARG A 27 9.22 12.04 -0.84
N LEU A 28 10.45 11.54 -0.75
CA LEU A 28 10.72 10.15 -0.37
C LEU A 28 11.20 10.12 1.08
N THR A 29 10.78 9.10 1.83
CA THR A 29 11.28 8.89 3.19
C THR A 29 11.57 7.42 3.47
N GLU A 30 12.63 7.20 4.24
CA GLU A 30 13.04 5.88 4.69
C GLU A 30 13.45 5.94 6.17
N ARG A 31 13.32 4.81 6.89
CA ARG A 31 13.67 4.71 8.31
C ARG A 31 15.16 4.46 8.56
N ALA A 32 15.87 3.97 7.58
CA ALA A 32 17.30 3.70 7.64
C ALA A 32 18.03 4.28 6.42
N PRO A 33 19.34 4.57 6.54
CA PRO A 33 20.14 4.96 5.39
C PRO A 33 20.07 3.91 4.29
N SER A 34 19.92 4.35 3.04
CA SER A 34 19.90 3.49 1.87
C SER A 34 20.84 4.03 0.78
N ALA A 35 21.72 3.18 0.29
CA ALA A 35 22.63 3.54 -0.81
C ALA A 35 21.90 3.62 -2.17
N SER A 36 20.74 2.98 -2.29
CA SER A 36 19.94 3.00 -3.52
C SER A 36 19.10 4.26 -3.70
N LEU A 37 19.00 5.11 -2.67
CA LEU A 37 18.19 6.33 -2.70
C LEU A 37 19.08 7.57 -2.57
N PRO A 38 19.34 8.32 -3.67
CA PRO A 38 20.23 9.49 -3.61
C PRO A 38 19.61 10.67 -2.86
N ASN A 39 18.29 10.84 -2.88
CA ASN A 39 17.57 11.97 -2.30
C ASN A 39 16.33 11.53 -1.55
N PHE A 40 16.44 11.37 -0.24
CA PHE A 40 15.32 11.05 0.63
C PHE A 40 15.48 11.68 2.01
N ALA A 41 14.38 11.83 2.73
CA ALA A 41 14.38 12.23 4.12
C ALA A 41 14.52 10.99 5.01
N LEU A 42 15.56 10.94 5.83
CA LEU A 42 15.68 9.91 6.86
C LEU A 42 14.71 10.25 8.00
N SER A 43 13.74 9.39 8.27
CA SER A 43 12.77 9.60 9.33
C SER A 43 12.31 8.27 9.96
N PRO A 44 12.44 8.13 11.28
CA PRO A 44 11.90 6.97 11.99
C PRO A 44 10.37 7.04 12.17
N LEU A 45 9.71 8.05 11.62
CA LEU A 45 8.29 8.37 11.86
C LEU A 45 7.99 8.43 13.37
N GLY A 46 8.81 9.21 14.09
CA GLY A 46 8.67 9.44 15.52
C GLY A 46 7.48 10.33 15.87
N HIS A 47 7.12 10.40 17.15
CA HIS A 47 6.14 11.34 17.65
C HIS A 47 6.82 12.66 18.00
N ASP A 48 7.31 13.37 16.99
CA ASP A 48 8.08 14.60 17.12
C ASP A 48 7.90 15.54 15.92
N LEU A 49 8.47 16.74 16.03
CA LEU A 49 8.38 17.75 15.00
C LEU A 49 9.00 17.32 13.66
N SER A 50 9.92 16.37 13.63
CA SER A 50 10.53 15.92 12.37
C SER A 50 9.51 15.24 11.46
N THR A 51 8.59 14.45 12.02
CA THR A 51 7.50 13.84 11.28
C THR A 51 6.49 14.90 10.78
N ASN A 52 6.19 15.95 11.56
CA ASN A 52 5.37 17.06 11.09
C ASN A 52 6.03 17.80 9.92
N LEU A 53 7.33 18.10 10.02
CA LEU A 53 8.08 18.74 8.95
C LEU A 53 8.12 17.87 7.68
N LEU A 54 8.21 16.56 7.85
CA LEU A 54 8.19 15.60 6.74
C LEU A 54 6.89 15.68 5.93
N VAL A 55 5.74 15.83 6.59
CA VAL A 55 4.42 15.84 5.93
C VAL A 55 3.92 17.25 5.58
N ARG A 56 4.60 18.29 6.03
CA ARG A 56 4.19 19.68 5.77
C ARG A 56 4.20 20.01 4.28
N GLY A 57 3.08 20.57 3.80
CA GLY A 57 2.89 20.94 2.39
C GLY A 57 2.69 19.74 1.45
N VAL A 58 2.45 18.55 1.99
CA VAL A 58 2.13 17.35 1.22
C VAL A 58 0.63 17.30 0.97
N ASP A 59 0.22 17.05 -0.28
CA ASP A 59 -1.19 16.91 -0.66
C ASP A 59 -1.74 15.53 -0.29
N ALA A 60 -0.93 14.47 -0.50
CA ALA A 60 -1.30 13.11 -0.19
C ALA A 60 -0.08 12.27 0.21
N ILE A 61 -0.31 11.26 1.05
CA ILE A 61 0.69 10.31 1.51
C ILE A 61 0.40 8.94 0.89
N ILE A 62 1.42 8.32 0.33
CA ILE A 62 1.43 6.91 -0.06
C ILE A 62 2.26 6.17 0.99
N HIS A 63 1.56 5.58 1.96
CA HIS A 63 2.20 4.79 2.99
C HIS A 63 2.34 3.35 2.49
N VAL A 64 3.50 3.05 1.91
CA VAL A 64 3.82 1.72 1.38
C VAL A 64 3.83 0.69 2.50
N ALA A 65 4.20 1.15 3.72
CA ALA A 65 4.12 0.34 4.93
C ALA A 65 4.89 -0.99 4.79
N GLU A 66 6.06 -0.92 4.15
CA GLU A 66 6.94 -2.08 4.00
C GLU A 66 8.04 -2.01 5.06
N PRO A 67 8.14 -3.04 5.94
CA PRO A 67 9.23 -3.12 6.92
C PRO A 67 10.60 -3.24 6.23
N LEU A 68 11.65 -2.85 6.94
CA LEU A 68 13.00 -3.10 6.46
C LEU A 68 13.30 -4.62 6.47
N PRO A 69 14.09 -5.13 5.52
CA PRO A 69 14.48 -6.55 5.51
C PRO A 69 15.20 -7.02 6.78
N THR A 70 15.77 -6.08 7.53
CA THR A 70 16.48 -6.34 8.79
C THR A 70 15.58 -6.27 10.02
N ASP A 71 14.31 -5.86 9.88
CA ASP A 71 13.40 -5.75 11.01
C ASP A 71 13.02 -7.12 11.55
N ASN A 72 13.15 -7.29 12.87
CA ASN A 72 12.54 -8.41 13.56
C ASN A 72 11.01 -8.21 13.69
N GLU A 73 10.30 -9.24 14.17
CA GLU A 73 8.83 -9.23 14.30
C GLU A 73 8.31 -8.04 15.12
N PHE A 74 8.99 -7.69 16.21
CA PHE A 74 8.61 -6.55 17.05
C PHE A 74 8.74 -5.23 16.28
N GLN A 75 9.83 -5.05 15.55
CA GLN A 75 10.08 -3.85 14.74
C GLN A 75 9.08 -3.72 13.59
N GLN A 76 8.68 -4.83 12.97
CA GLN A 76 7.65 -4.86 11.93
C GLN A 76 6.31 -4.40 12.49
N ILE A 77 5.88 -4.95 13.63
CA ILE A 77 4.64 -4.56 14.30
C ILE A 77 4.69 -3.09 14.73
N ASP A 78 5.78 -2.65 15.34
CA ASP A 78 5.96 -1.25 15.77
C ASP A 78 5.87 -0.27 14.60
N TYR A 79 6.51 -0.58 13.48
CA TYR A 79 6.47 0.26 12.29
C TYR A 79 5.07 0.42 11.73
N LEU A 80 4.34 -0.68 11.57
CA LEU A 80 3.01 -0.65 10.97
C LEU A 80 1.92 -0.20 11.98
N THR A 81 2.24 -0.07 13.26
CA THR A 81 1.29 0.43 14.28
C THR A 81 1.67 1.81 14.79
N ARG A 82 2.66 1.90 15.67
CA ARG A 82 3.05 3.16 16.31
C ARG A 82 3.57 4.19 15.30
N CYS A 83 4.43 3.79 14.36
CA CYS A 83 4.94 4.73 13.36
C CYS A 83 3.83 5.17 12.39
N THR A 84 2.93 4.27 11.99
CA THR A 84 1.72 4.61 11.20
C THR A 84 0.83 5.58 11.96
N TYR A 85 0.62 5.38 13.27
CA TYR A 85 -0.13 6.31 14.11
C TYR A 85 0.51 7.70 14.12
N ASN A 86 1.83 7.80 14.33
CA ASN A 86 2.54 9.08 14.34
C ASN A 86 2.44 9.79 12.98
N LEU A 87 2.57 9.05 11.88
CA LEU A 87 2.40 9.57 10.53
C LEU A 87 0.98 10.14 10.32
N CYS A 88 -0.04 9.40 10.73
CA CYS A 88 -1.44 9.86 10.65
C CYS A 88 -1.70 11.09 11.53
N MET A 89 -1.13 11.15 12.73
CA MET A 89 -1.22 12.32 13.62
C MET A 89 -0.59 13.55 12.97
N ALA A 90 0.63 13.42 12.46
CA ALA A 90 1.32 14.50 11.77
C ALA A 90 0.56 14.94 10.51
N ALA A 91 0.08 13.99 9.71
CA ALA A 91 -0.72 14.26 8.52
C ALA A 91 -2.00 15.05 8.83
N ALA A 92 -2.73 14.67 9.88
CA ALA A 92 -3.93 15.37 10.32
C ALA A 92 -3.60 16.79 10.84
N ALA A 93 -2.52 16.96 11.60
CA ALA A 93 -2.09 18.26 12.13
C ALA A 93 -1.64 19.24 11.03
N GLU A 94 -0.98 18.75 9.98
CA GLU A 94 -0.49 19.57 8.85
C GLU A 94 -1.52 19.68 7.71
N GLY A 95 -2.72 19.11 7.85
CA GLY A 95 -3.83 19.28 6.90
C GLY A 95 -3.69 18.46 5.62
N VAL A 96 -2.95 17.35 5.65
CA VAL A 96 -2.89 16.40 4.53
C VAL A 96 -4.28 15.85 4.25
N LYS A 97 -4.69 15.86 2.99
CA LYS A 97 -6.08 15.52 2.62
C LYS A 97 -6.32 14.02 2.47
N ARG A 98 -5.31 13.27 2.03
CA ARG A 98 -5.46 11.85 1.68
C ARG A 98 -4.27 11.01 2.11
N LEU A 99 -4.57 9.84 2.65
CA LEU A 99 -3.61 8.78 2.91
C LEU A 99 -4.00 7.55 2.10
N ILE A 100 -3.09 7.05 1.26
CA ILE A 100 -3.20 5.75 0.62
C ILE A 100 -2.34 4.79 1.43
N TYR A 101 -2.96 3.77 2.03
CA TYR A 101 -2.28 2.74 2.79
C TYR A 101 -2.18 1.46 1.97
N LEU A 102 -0.96 0.99 1.69
CA LEU A 102 -0.75 -0.26 0.98
C LEU A 102 -0.76 -1.43 1.97
N SER A 103 -1.88 -2.11 2.00
CA SER A 103 -2.10 -3.33 2.79
C SER A 103 -1.86 -4.57 1.93
N SER A 104 -2.23 -5.76 2.43
CA SER A 104 -2.00 -7.04 1.75
C SER A 104 -3.30 -7.85 1.60
N LEU A 105 -3.44 -8.55 0.49
CA LEU A 105 -4.45 -9.60 0.29
C LEU A 105 -4.19 -10.85 1.14
N ASP A 106 -3.01 -10.97 1.76
CA ASP A 106 -2.74 -12.04 2.73
C ASP A 106 -3.72 -12.03 3.91
N LEU A 107 -4.29 -10.86 4.24
CA LEU A 107 -5.35 -10.73 5.25
C LEU A 107 -6.61 -11.54 4.92
N MET A 108 -6.76 -11.97 3.66
CA MET A 108 -7.95 -12.65 3.16
C MET A 108 -7.68 -14.13 2.82
N THR A 109 -6.44 -14.61 2.94
CA THR A 109 -6.05 -15.96 2.48
C THR A 109 -6.60 -17.09 3.34
N ALA A 110 -7.03 -16.82 4.56
CA ALA A 110 -7.65 -17.81 5.44
C ALA A 110 -9.06 -18.26 4.99
N TYR A 111 -9.65 -17.60 3.98
CA TYR A 111 -10.92 -18.06 3.40
C TYR A 111 -10.70 -19.21 2.42
N ASP A 112 -11.64 -20.14 2.37
CA ASP A 112 -11.65 -21.26 1.42
C ASP A 112 -11.65 -20.72 -0.03
N THR A 113 -10.87 -21.35 -0.91
CA THR A 113 -10.70 -20.95 -2.32
C THR A 113 -11.98 -21.07 -3.15
N LYS A 114 -12.99 -21.82 -2.66
CA LYS A 114 -14.31 -21.90 -3.32
C LYS A 114 -15.12 -20.60 -3.26
N TYR A 115 -14.75 -19.65 -2.37
CA TYR A 115 -15.44 -18.39 -2.24
C TYR A 115 -14.75 -17.29 -3.05
N LYS A 116 -15.54 -16.50 -3.78
CA LYS A 116 -15.09 -15.24 -4.35
C LYS A 116 -15.19 -14.17 -3.25
N VAL A 117 -14.06 -13.92 -2.57
CA VAL A 117 -13.97 -12.99 -1.44
C VAL A 117 -13.80 -11.57 -1.99
N ASP A 118 -14.63 -10.65 -1.50
CA ASP A 118 -14.57 -9.22 -1.82
C ASP A 118 -14.26 -8.36 -0.58
N GLU A 119 -14.22 -7.04 -0.74
CA GLU A 119 -13.84 -6.07 0.29
C GLU A 119 -14.82 -6.00 1.47
N ARG A 120 -16.05 -6.55 1.33
CA ARG A 120 -17.07 -6.60 2.40
C ARG A 120 -16.80 -7.71 3.42
N TRP A 121 -15.92 -8.66 3.07
CA TRP A 121 -15.53 -9.73 3.97
C TRP A 121 -14.55 -9.22 5.02
N LYS A 122 -14.72 -9.69 6.27
CA LYS A 122 -13.80 -9.34 7.35
C LYS A 122 -12.42 -9.94 7.09
N SER A 123 -11.36 -9.17 7.34
CA SER A 123 -10.00 -9.72 7.33
C SER A 123 -9.84 -10.80 8.39
N ARG A 124 -9.04 -11.81 8.06
CA ARG A 124 -8.68 -12.94 8.94
C ARG A 124 -7.16 -13.09 8.94
N PRO A 125 -6.44 -12.16 9.56
CA PRO A 125 -4.98 -12.25 9.63
C PRO A 125 -4.56 -13.49 10.41
N THR A 126 -3.41 -14.03 10.06
CA THR A 126 -2.67 -14.97 10.92
C THR A 126 -1.95 -14.19 12.02
N THR A 127 -1.29 -14.92 12.94
CA THR A 127 -0.42 -14.31 13.96
C THR A 127 0.97 -13.99 13.46
N ASP A 128 1.29 -14.33 12.21
CA ASP A 128 2.56 -13.99 11.57
C ASP A 128 2.74 -12.48 11.53
N ALA A 129 3.87 -12.00 12.01
CA ALA A 129 4.11 -10.57 12.22
C ALA A 129 3.85 -9.71 10.98
N PRO A 130 4.28 -10.07 9.76
CA PRO A 130 4.01 -9.25 8.57
C PRO A 130 2.51 -9.09 8.28
N VAL A 131 1.74 -10.18 8.43
CA VAL A 131 0.30 -10.20 8.15
C VAL A 131 -0.46 -9.45 9.24
N LEU A 132 -0.17 -9.78 10.52
CA LEU A 132 -0.79 -9.12 11.66
C LEU A 132 -0.51 -7.61 11.68
N ALA A 133 0.72 -7.21 11.41
CA ALA A 133 1.12 -5.81 11.38
C ALA A 133 0.37 -5.00 10.30
N LYS A 134 0.20 -5.54 9.10
CA LYS A 134 -0.63 -4.90 8.05
C LYS A 134 -2.08 -4.71 8.51
N HIS A 135 -2.66 -5.71 9.18
CA HIS A 135 -4.00 -5.62 9.74
C HIS A 135 -4.12 -4.52 10.80
N LEU A 136 -3.18 -4.47 11.74
CA LEU A 136 -3.16 -3.44 12.79
C LEU A 136 -2.96 -2.03 12.21
N GLY A 137 -2.16 -1.90 11.15
CA GLY A 137 -2.01 -0.66 10.40
C GLY A 137 -3.31 -0.20 9.74
N GLU A 138 -4.08 -1.11 9.11
CA GLU A 138 -5.43 -0.78 8.62
C GLU A 138 -6.33 -0.24 9.74
N PHE A 139 -6.31 -0.89 10.91
CA PHE A 139 -7.09 -0.45 12.08
C PHE A 139 -6.69 0.96 12.53
N THR A 140 -5.39 1.21 12.62
CA THR A 140 -4.87 2.54 12.97
C THR A 140 -5.40 3.61 12.00
N CYS A 141 -5.23 3.40 10.71
CA CYS A 141 -5.68 4.34 9.68
C CYS A 141 -7.21 4.54 9.71
N ARG A 142 -7.98 3.47 9.96
CA ARG A 142 -9.43 3.52 10.04
C ARG A 142 -9.94 4.47 11.11
N GLU A 143 -9.30 4.48 12.28
CA GLU A 143 -9.73 5.37 13.37
C GLU A 143 -9.57 6.85 13.00
N PHE A 144 -8.50 7.22 12.27
CA PHE A 144 -8.35 8.59 11.76
C PHE A 144 -9.41 8.96 10.72
N ALA A 145 -9.80 8.02 9.86
CA ALA A 145 -10.90 8.24 8.92
C ALA A 145 -12.25 8.37 9.65
N ARG A 146 -12.50 7.52 10.64
CA ARG A 146 -13.73 7.54 11.45
C ARG A 146 -13.89 8.85 12.22
N GLU A 147 -12.79 9.41 12.75
CA GLU A 147 -12.79 10.71 13.42
C GLU A 147 -12.73 11.89 12.46
N HIS A 148 -12.90 11.68 11.16
CA HIS A 148 -12.91 12.72 10.13
C HIS A 148 -11.60 13.53 10.02
N LYS A 149 -10.48 12.98 10.48
CA LYS A 149 -9.17 13.63 10.42
C LYS A 149 -8.47 13.46 9.07
N LEU A 150 -8.66 12.31 8.41
CA LEU A 150 -8.06 11.98 7.12
C LEU A 150 -9.07 11.29 6.21
N ASN A 151 -8.89 11.42 4.89
CA ASN A 151 -9.49 10.51 3.93
C ASN A 151 -8.49 9.38 3.68
N VAL A 152 -8.87 8.15 3.99
CA VAL A 152 -8.00 6.98 3.88
C VAL A 152 -8.50 6.02 2.82
N VAL A 153 -7.62 5.66 1.90
CA VAL A 153 -7.84 4.61 0.91
C VAL A 153 -6.88 3.47 1.21
N VAL A 154 -7.41 2.32 1.55
CA VAL A 154 -6.63 1.10 1.73
C VAL A 154 -6.64 0.32 0.43
N LEU A 155 -5.49 0.08 -0.13
CA LEU A 155 -5.29 -0.83 -1.25
C LEU A 155 -4.72 -2.14 -0.70
N ARG A 156 -5.53 -3.20 -0.65
CA ARG A 156 -5.06 -4.55 -0.33
C ARG A 156 -4.44 -5.14 -1.58
N VAL A 157 -3.14 -5.12 -1.62
CA VAL A 157 -2.35 -5.51 -2.80
C VAL A 157 -2.01 -6.99 -2.72
N GLY A 158 -2.04 -7.66 -3.86
CA GLY A 158 -1.55 -9.03 -4.01
C GLY A 158 -0.02 -9.12 -3.86
N LYS A 159 0.55 -10.25 -4.22
CA LYS A 159 2.00 -10.42 -4.29
C LYS A 159 2.56 -9.64 -5.46
N VAL A 160 3.30 -8.60 -5.16
CA VAL A 160 3.89 -7.73 -6.18
C VAL A 160 5.07 -8.41 -6.85
N VAL A 161 5.04 -8.44 -8.17
CA VAL A 161 6.09 -8.99 -9.02
C VAL A 161 6.31 -8.10 -10.24
N GLN A 162 7.38 -8.34 -10.98
CA GLN A 162 7.52 -7.88 -12.36
C GLN A 162 7.10 -9.03 -13.28
N ALA A 163 6.17 -8.80 -14.19
CA ALA A 163 5.62 -9.87 -15.05
C ALA A 163 6.71 -10.59 -15.85
N GLU A 164 7.75 -9.87 -16.25
CA GLU A 164 8.89 -10.38 -16.99
C GLU A 164 9.74 -11.34 -16.14
N GLU A 165 9.88 -11.11 -14.84
CA GLU A 165 10.70 -11.93 -13.93
C GLU A 165 10.05 -13.27 -13.60
N VAL A 166 8.73 -13.35 -13.69
CA VAL A 166 7.96 -14.57 -13.38
C VAL A 166 7.46 -15.28 -14.63
N ALA A 167 7.88 -14.82 -15.82
CA ALA A 167 7.48 -15.45 -17.08
C ALA A 167 7.91 -16.92 -17.14
N GLY A 168 6.96 -17.80 -17.47
CA GLY A 168 7.20 -19.25 -17.53
C GLY A 168 7.14 -19.99 -16.20
N GLN A 169 6.94 -19.30 -15.08
CA GLN A 169 6.70 -19.91 -13.78
C GLN A 169 5.23 -20.34 -13.62
N SER A 170 4.96 -21.23 -12.66
CA SER A 170 3.57 -21.54 -12.28
C SER A 170 2.92 -20.31 -11.68
N VAL A 171 1.73 -19.94 -12.17
CA VAL A 171 1.04 -18.73 -11.75
C VAL A 171 0.60 -18.82 -10.28
N ASP A 172 1.04 -17.85 -9.47
CA ASP A 172 0.45 -17.62 -8.15
C ASP A 172 -0.83 -16.79 -8.32
N PRO A 173 -1.98 -17.24 -7.81
CA PRO A 173 -3.26 -16.55 -7.97
C PRO A 173 -3.33 -15.19 -7.24
N LEU A 174 -2.28 -14.82 -6.51
CA LEU A 174 -2.17 -13.53 -5.83
C LEU A 174 -1.30 -12.52 -6.58
N TRP A 175 -0.64 -12.89 -7.67
CA TRP A 175 0.28 -11.98 -8.36
C TRP A 175 -0.41 -10.71 -8.86
N VAL A 176 0.33 -9.63 -8.80
CA VAL A 176 0.03 -8.34 -9.41
C VAL A 176 1.35 -7.70 -9.87
N ASP A 177 1.34 -7.08 -11.03
CA ASP A 177 2.50 -6.34 -11.51
C ASP A 177 2.64 -5.01 -10.77
N ALA A 178 3.87 -4.61 -10.46
CA ALA A 178 4.16 -3.36 -9.76
C ALA A 178 3.59 -2.12 -10.50
N ARG A 179 3.56 -2.17 -11.82
CA ARG A 179 3.02 -1.09 -12.67
C ARG A 179 1.49 -0.99 -12.58
N ASP A 180 0.80 -2.12 -12.43
CA ASP A 180 -0.65 -2.13 -12.18
C ASP A 180 -0.96 -1.60 -10.77
N VAL A 181 -0.10 -1.88 -9.78
CA VAL A 181 -0.23 -1.25 -8.46
C VAL A 181 -0.04 0.25 -8.56
N ALA A 182 0.95 0.72 -9.32
CA ALA A 182 1.18 2.14 -9.54
C ALA A 182 -0.01 2.82 -10.24
N GLN A 183 -0.64 2.17 -11.22
CA GLN A 183 -1.89 2.63 -11.83
C GLN A 183 -2.99 2.80 -10.77
N ALA A 184 -3.21 1.78 -9.92
CA ALA A 184 -4.23 1.84 -8.88
C ALA A 184 -3.98 2.97 -7.87
N VAL A 185 -2.73 3.16 -7.45
CA VAL A 185 -2.32 4.26 -6.56
C VAL A 185 -2.61 5.61 -7.23
N ASN A 186 -2.17 5.82 -8.48
CA ASN A 186 -2.40 7.08 -9.20
C ASN A 186 -3.89 7.41 -9.33
N LEU A 187 -4.71 6.43 -9.68
CA LEU A 187 -6.17 6.58 -9.77
C LEU A 187 -6.79 6.91 -8.39
N ALA A 188 -6.30 6.27 -7.32
CA ALA A 188 -6.80 6.51 -5.97
C ALA A 188 -6.44 7.90 -5.42
N LEU A 189 -5.43 8.59 -5.96
CA LEU A 189 -5.05 9.94 -5.52
C LEU A 189 -6.16 10.96 -5.71
N THR A 190 -6.93 10.86 -6.79
CA THR A 190 -7.92 11.86 -7.21
C THR A 190 -9.36 11.36 -7.19
N ALA A 191 -9.59 10.05 -7.04
CA ALA A 191 -10.93 9.47 -7.05
C ALA A 191 -11.82 10.05 -5.94
N ASP A 192 -13.10 10.27 -6.25
CA ASP A 192 -14.10 10.64 -5.24
C ASP A 192 -14.52 9.40 -4.46
N LEU A 193 -14.01 9.28 -3.26
CA LEU A 193 -14.15 8.09 -2.40
C LEU A 193 -14.68 8.48 -1.01
N PRO A 194 -15.45 7.58 -0.37
CA PRO A 194 -15.73 7.71 1.05
C PRO A 194 -14.47 7.88 1.88
N ARG A 195 -14.57 8.55 3.03
CA ARG A 195 -13.42 8.80 3.92
C ARG A 195 -12.64 7.55 4.31
N TRP A 196 -13.31 6.42 4.34
CA TRP A 196 -12.72 5.11 4.51
C TRP A 196 -13.13 4.22 3.35
N SER A 197 -12.16 3.80 2.57
CA SER A 197 -12.37 2.91 1.43
C SER A 197 -11.33 1.80 1.44
N ILE A 198 -11.76 0.58 1.13
CA ILE A 198 -10.88 -0.58 0.95
C ILE A 198 -11.10 -1.09 -0.47
N LEU A 199 -10.03 -1.37 -1.20
CA LEU A 199 -10.07 -1.93 -2.55
C LEU A 199 -9.04 -3.06 -2.68
N HIS A 200 -9.42 -4.13 -3.36
CA HIS A 200 -8.51 -5.21 -3.70
C HIS A 200 -7.79 -4.91 -5.00
N ILE A 201 -6.47 -5.08 -5.02
CA ILE A 201 -5.59 -4.80 -6.17
C ILE A 201 -4.76 -6.04 -6.46
N GLN A 202 -5.08 -6.70 -7.56
CA GLN A 202 -4.33 -7.82 -8.11
C GLN A 202 -4.56 -7.92 -9.62
N ALA A 203 -3.85 -8.83 -10.28
CA ALA A 203 -4.12 -9.13 -11.69
C ALA A 203 -5.56 -9.63 -11.87
N ASP A 204 -6.18 -9.27 -12.98
CA ASP A 204 -7.48 -9.80 -13.36
C ASP A 204 -7.31 -11.03 -14.26
N GLY A 205 -8.13 -12.05 -14.02
CA GLY A 205 -8.08 -13.26 -14.84
C GLY A 205 -8.73 -14.46 -14.15
N PRO A 206 -8.84 -15.60 -14.88
CA PRO A 206 -9.54 -16.80 -14.38
C PRO A 206 -8.84 -17.44 -13.17
N GLN A 207 -7.57 -17.15 -12.94
CA GLN A 207 -6.79 -17.66 -11.80
C GLN A 207 -6.75 -16.68 -10.63
N ALA A 208 -7.29 -15.45 -10.79
CA ALA A 208 -7.32 -14.45 -9.73
C ALA A 208 -8.15 -14.95 -8.53
N ARG A 209 -7.54 -14.92 -7.35
CA ARG A 209 -8.18 -15.45 -6.12
C ARG A 209 -9.26 -14.53 -5.56
N PHE A 210 -9.07 -13.23 -5.65
CA PHE A 210 -9.96 -12.24 -5.06
C PHE A 210 -10.62 -11.36 -6.12
N ALA A 211 -11.79 -10.82 -5.78
CA ALA A 211 -12.49 -9.91 -6.65
C ALA A 211 -11.78 -8.56 -6.72
N VAL A 212 -11.65 -7.99 -7.91
CA VAL A 212 -11.18 -6.62 -8.16
C VAL A 212 -12.28 -5.73 -8.75
N ASP A 213 -13.51 -6.25 -8.81
CA ASP A 213 -14.67 -5.57 -9.42
C ASP A 213 -14.94 -4.18 -8.82
N ALA A 214 -14.67 -4.01 -7.51
CA ALA A 214 -14.83 -2.71 -6.86
C ALA A 214 -13.79 -1.70 -7.34
N ALA A 215 -12.52 -2.08 -7.44
CA ALA A 215 -11.46 -1.23 -7.96
C ALA A 215 -11.71 -0.87 -9.42
N GLN A 216 -12.14 -1.82 -10.25
CA GLN A 216 -12.51 -1.58 -11.66
C GLN A 216 -13.63 -0.55 -11.77
N ARG A 217 -14.71 -0.73 -11.00
CA ARG A 217 -15.89 0.15 -11.08
C ARG A 217 -15.64 1.54 -10.49
N ILE A 218 -14.89 1.62 -9.38
CA ILE A 218 -14.76 2.87 -8.60
C ILE A 218 -13.56 3.69 -9.07
N LEU A 219 -12.43 3.03 -9.38
CA LEU A 219 -11.20 3.69 -9.81
C LEU A 219 -11.01 3.67 -11.33
N ASN A 220 -11.79 2.92 -12.09
CA ASN A 220 -11.47 2.52 -13.46
C ASN A 220 -10.14 1.74 -13.54
N TYR A 221 -9.81 1.00 -12.48
CA TYR A 221 -8.64 0.15 -12.44
C TYR A 221 -8.69 -0.90 -13.55
N ALA A 222 -7.68 -0.94 -14.40
CA ALA A 222 -7.61 -1.87 -15.53
C ALA A 222 -6.20 -2.49 -15.59
N PRO A 223 -5.96 -3.60 -14.86
CA PRO A 223 -4.65 -4.23 -14.85
C PRO A 223 -4.25 -4.66 -16.25
N GLN A 224 -3.07 -4.26 -16.66
CA GLN A 224 -2.54 -4.48 -18.01
C GLN A 224 -1.78 -5.81 -18.09
N TYR A 225 -1.20 -6.24 -16.98
CA TYR A 225 -0.31 -7.40 -16.92
C TYR A 225 -1.09 -8.65 -16.51
N LYS A 226 -1.07 -9.65 -17.41
CA LYS A 226 -1.76 -10.93 -17.23
C LYS A 226 -0.73 -12.03 -17.06
N PHE A 227 -0.92 -12.86 -16.07
CA PHE A 227 -0.09 -14.02 -15.82
C PHE A 227 -0.75 -15.25 -16.46
N ALA A 228 -0.19 -15.71 -17.57
CA ALA A 228 -0.62 -16.95 -18.22
C ALA A 228 0.24 -18.12 -17.69
N GLY A 229 -0.41 -19.16 -17.18
CA GLY A 229 0.31 -20.39 -16.84
C GLY A 229 0.99 -20.95 -18.10
N GLY A 230 2.24 -21.31 -17.99
CA GLY A 230 2.89 -22.11 -19.03
C GLY A 230 2.04 -23.37 -19.27
N ALA A 231 1.69 -23.64 -20.52
CA ALA A 231 1.07 -24.90 -20.89
C ALA A 231 2.01 -26.03 -20.43
N GLN A 232 1.52 -26.89 -19.51
CA GLN A 232 2.19 -28.17 -19.18
C GLN A 232 2.00 -29.15 -20.33
#